data_9fa9babe15525d4b8b3d1db28c75512e
#
_entry.id   9fa9babe15525d4b8b3d1db28c75512e
#
_cell.length_a   1.000
_cell.length_b   1.000
_cell.length_c   1.000
_cell.angle_alpha   90.00
_cell.angle_beta   90.00
_cell.angle_gamma   90.00
#
_symmetry.space_group_name_H-M   'P 1'
#
loop_
_entity.id
_entity.type
_entity.pdbx_description
1 polymer ?
#
loop_
_entity_poly.entity_id
_entity_poly.type
_entity_poly.pdbx_seq_one_letter_code
_entity_poly.pdbx_strand_id
1 'polypeptide(L)'
;MNPRKMTRKKIIMIITAFSIALSCFGTSIKFLEGKVRYVKALRISQGSRYNFKITGLKKKQKKKLSYSSSSSRIAHVTKKGNLTASRVGKVKIIGKVGKKKYVTSVAVIAKATTVKKQIRFTNQVVSSGRDIKINANSAVDAYKQIGKAMANRYTRIEVHAPGFGTSINGAKMRESLFDPKANYVSDYDYLSYNACSYAISTNKLILTFTYRTSYNNEVALTNKIRSALSSMSGSGETKIKKIHDYIVNNTEYVSGGYSAYNALIDGGAVCQGYAMLFYKMCEMAGINCRVMTGTAYGSSGAGNHAWNYVNGKYIDVTWDDTTRSTNYYLSRSPLKNHYLDHRSSLVV
;
A
#
# COMPACT_ATOMS: atom_id res chain seq x y z
N MET A 1 29.69 -41.47 40.82
CA MET A 1 28.42 -41.47 40.08
C MET A 1 28.32 -40.24 39.16
N ASN A 2 28.00 -40.47 37.94
CA ASN A 2 28.25 -39.68 36.73
C ASN A 2 27.31 -38.47 36.58
N PRO A 3 27.74 -37.24 36.26
CA PRO A 3 26.81 -36.15 35.88
C PRO A 3 26.54 -36.19 34.40
N ARG A 4 25.25 -36.16 34.08
CA ARG A 4 24.61 -36.29 32.77
C ARG A 4 25.13 -35.27 31.75
N LYS A 5 25.42 -35.77 30.56
CA LYS A 5 25.68 -35.06 29.32
C LYS A 5 24.43 -34.24 28.95
N MET A 6 24.53 -32.92 28.96
CA MET A 6 23.54 -32.03 28.34
C MET A 6 23.80 -31.93 26.85
N THR A 7 22.87 -32.44 26.08
CA THR A 7 22.83 -32.35 24.62
C THR A 7 22.70 -30.88 24.17
N ARG A 8 23.67 -30.44 23.36
CA ARG A 8 23.68 -29.13 22.72
C ARG A 8 22.61 -29.05 21.62
N LYS A 9 21.52 -28.33 21.86
CA LYS A 9 20.58 -27.96 20.80
C LYS A 9 21.28 -27.01 19.80
N LYS A 10 21.37 -27.44 18.53
CA LYS A 10 21.78 -26.61 17.41
C LYS A 10 20.65 -25.61 17.11
N ILE A 11 20.87 -24.33 17.39
CA ILE A 11 19.99 -23.26 16.92
C ILE A 11 20.45 -22.89 15.50
N ILE A 12 19.65 -23.26 14.52
CA ILE A 12 19.81 -22.80 13.14
C ILE A 12 19.04 -21.51 13.03
N MET A 13 19.74 -20.40 12.80
CA MET A 13 19.11 -19.11 12.54
C MET A 13 18.90 -18.99 11.04
N ILE A 14 17.65 -19.11 10.59
CA ILE A 14 17.22 -18.81 9.22
C ILE A 14 17.10 -17.30 9.10
N ILE A 15 18.00 -16.69 8.37
CA ILE A 15 17.86 -15.28 7.96
C ILE A 15 17.17 -15.30 6.60
N THR A 16 15.87 -15.04 6.58
CA THR A 16 15.13 -14.72 5.37
C THR A 16 15.57 -13.34 4.89
N ALA A 17 16.28 -13.31 3.78
CA ALA A 17 16.63 -12.07 3.11
C ALA A 17 15.39 -11.50 2.41
N PHE A 18 14.71 -10.55 3.07
CA PHE A 18 13.80 -9.65 2.39
C PHE A 18 14.64 -8.59 1.67
N SER A 19 14.57 -8.59 0.35
CA SER A 19 15.09 -7.49 -0.47
C SER A 19 14.15 -6.32 -0.36
N ILE A 20 14.38 -5.46 0.63
CA ILE A 20 13.73 -4.16 0.71
C ILE A 20 14.80 -3.14 0.33
N ALA A 21 14.55 -2.40 -0.73
CA ALA A 21 15.25 -1.16 -1.02
C ALA A 21 14.89 -0.15 0.08
N LEU A 22 15.61 -0.15 1.20
CA LEU A 22 15.39 0.78 2.29
C LEU A 22 16.50 1.82 2.28
N SER A 23 16.14 3.02 1.85
CA SER A 23 16.91 4.23 2.14
C SER A 23 16.87 4.51 3.64
N CYS A 24 18.07 4.67 4.22
CA CYS A 24 18.32 5.41 5.46
C CYS A 24 17.58 5.02 6.74
N PHE A 25 17.85 3.82 7.32
CA PHE A 25 17.95 3.67 8.79
C PHE A 25 18.78 2.42 9.09
N GLY A 26 19.76 2.55 10.01
CA GLY A 26 20.78 1.56 10.27
C GLY A 26 20.25 0.22 10.79
N THR A 27 20.23 -0.78 9.94
CA THR A 27 20.06 -2.18 10.38
C THR A 27 21.30 -2.65 11.11
N SER A 28 21.15 -3.01 12.39
CA SER A 28 22.23 -3.58 13.18
C SER A 28 22.34 -5.08 12.91
N ILE A 29 23.47 -5.54 12.37
CA ILE A 29 23.75 -6.96 12.21
C ILE A 29 24.37 -7.47 13.51
N LYS A 30 23.70 -8.42 14.19
CA LYS A 30 24.15 -9.03 15.42
C LYS A 30 24.89 -10.33 15.12
N PHE A 31 26.11 -10.48 15.62
CA PHE A 31 26.89 -11.73 15.56
C PHE A 31 26.85 -12.42 16.93
N LEU A 32 26.59 -13.73 16.95
CA LEU A 32 26.63 -14.56 18.16
C LEU A 32 28.04 -15.11 18.37
N GLU A 33 28.47 -15.15 19.65
CA GLU A 33 29.78 -15.69 20.03
C GLU A 33 29.83 -17.22 19.85
N GLY A 34 30.71 -17.70 19.01
CA GLY A 34 31.02 -19.13 18.81
C GLY A 34 31.69 -19.37 17.48
N LYS A 35 32.88 -20.03 17.48
CA LYS A 35 33.77 -20.43 16.37
C LYS A 35 33.39 -19.90 15.00
N VAL A 36 34.34 -19.16 14.35
CA VAL A 36 34.20 -18.51 13.04
C VAL A 36 33.19 -19.23 12.14
N ARG A 37 31.97 -18.74 12.06
CA ARG A 37 30.97 -19.20 11.11
C ARG A 37 30.87 -18.16 10.02
N TYR A 38 31.15 -18.56 8.80
CA TYR A 38 30.92 -17.75 7.60
C TYR A 38 29.43 -17.37 7.57
N VAL A 39 29.15 -16.11 7.80
CA VAL A 39 27.82 -15.57 7.57
C VAL A 39 27.63 -15.49 6.05
N LYS A 40 26.52 -16.02 5.54
CA LYS A 40 26.12 -15.93 4.14
C LYS A 40 26.40 -14.50 3.62
N ALA A 41 27.04 -14.38 2.44
CA ALA A 41 27.47 -13.09 1.91
C ALA A 41 26.34 -12.06 1.97
N LEU A 42 26.54 -10.98 2.71
CA LEU A 42 25.60 -9.88 2.81
C LEU A 42 25.57 -9.14 1.47
N ARG A 43 24.40 -9.01 0.88
CA ARG A 43 24.19 -8.17 -0.32
C ARG A 43 23.68 -6.79 0.10
N ILE A 44 24.37 -5.74 -0.34
CA ILE A 44 24.03 -4.34 -0.07
C ILE A 44 24.13 -3.50 -1.33
N SER A 45 23.27 -2.52 -1.49
CA SER A 45 23.32 -1.62 -2.65
C SER A 45 24.43 -0.58 -2.53
N GLN A 46 25.03 -0.20 -3.64
CA GLN A 46 25.96 0.92 -3.71
C GLN A 46 25.29 2.20 -3.14
N GLY A 47 26.02 2.99 -2.37
CA GLY A 47 25.54 4.18 -1.67
C GLY A 47 24.89 3.90 -0.30
N SER A 48 24.61 2.65 0.05
CA SER A 48 24.01 2.30 1.34
C SER A 48 24.99 2.42 2.51
N ARG A 49 24.44 2.71 3.68
CA ARG A 49 25.17 2.79 4.96
C ARG A 49 24.65 1.75 5.93
N TYR A 50 25.53 1.07 6.65
CA TYR A 50 25.21 0.04 7.63
C TYR A 50 26.05 0.21 8.89
N ASN A 51 25.53 -0.28 10.03
CA ASN A 51 26.31 -0.37 11.25
C ASN A 51 26.53 -1.83 11.63
N PHE A 52 27.80 -2.28 11.63
CA PHE A 52 28.18 -3.62 12.08
C PHE A 52 28.34 -3.65 13.60
N LYS A 53 27.67 -4.62 14.25
CA LYS A 53 27.82 -4.86 15.69
C LYS A 53 28.09 -6.34 15.92
N ILE A 54 29.14 -6.65 16.72
CA ILE A 54 29.39 -7.99 17.21
C ILE A 54 28.71 -8.09 18.58
N THR A 55 27.76 -9.03 18.72
CA THR A 55 27.05 -9.28 19.97
C THR A 55 27.76 -10.36 20.80
N GLY A 56 27.46 -10.47 22.11
CA GLY A 56 28.09 -11.45 23.01
C GLY A 56 29.45 -11.02 23.59
N LEU A 57 29.99 -9.86 23.16
CA LEU A 57 31.25 -9.36 23.70
C LEU A 57 31.08 -8.75 25.08
N LYS A 58 31.98 -9.12 26.03
CA LYS A 58 32.08 -8.50 27.36
C LYS A 58 32.49 -7.01 27.25
N LYS A 59 32.14 -6.17 28.24
CA LYS A 59 32.41 -4.71 28.23
C LYS A 59 33.88 -4.36 27.90
N LYS A 60 34.85 -5.11 28.45
CA LYS A 60 36.29 -4.95 28.19
C LYS A 60 36.64 -5.30 26.72
N GLN A 61 35.94 -6.29 26.11
CA GLN A 61 36.17 -6.71 24.71
C GLN A 61 35.59 -5.69 23.74
N LYS A 62 34.42 -5.10 24.05
CA LYS A 62 33.80 -4.04 23.21
C LYS A 62 34.72 -2.81 23.10
N LYS A 63 35.47 -2.44 24.16
CA LYS A 63 36.43 -1.33 24.09
C LYS A 63 37.62 -1.60 23.18
N LYS A 64 37.97 -2.86 22.93
CA LYS A 64 39.07 -3.29 22.04
C LYS A 64 38.61 -3.70 20.65
N LEU A 65 37.30 -3.60 20.35
CA LEU A 65 36.73 -3.94 19.04
C LEU A 65 37.06 -2.85 18.03
N SER A 66 37.63 -3.24 16.90
CA SER A 66 37.82 -2.38 15.74
C SER A 66 37.40 -3.10 14.48
N TYR A 67 36.94 -2.34 13.48
CA TYR A 67 36.55 -2.86 12.19
C TYR A 67 37.51 -2.38 11.11
N SER A 68 37.70 -3.22 10.08
CA SER A 68 38.44 -2.88 8.85
C SER A 68 37.79 -3.54 7.65
N SER A 69 38.08 -3.02 6.47
CA SER A 69 37.63 -3.54 5.20
C SER A 69 38.83 -4.07 4.42
N SER A 70 38.66 -5.21 3.70
CA SER A 70 39.69 -5.71 2.78
C SER A 70 39.85 -4.85 1.52
N SER A 71 38.86 -3.97 1.23
CA SER A 71 38.92 -2.98 0.16
C SER A 71 38.05 -1.77 0.52
N SER A 72 38.67 -0.71 0.99
CA SER A 72 37.98 0.55 1.30
C SER A 72 37.38 1.23 0.06
N ARG A 73 37.92 0.92 -1.15
CA ARG A 73 37.36 1.40 -2.42
C ARG A 73 35.99 0.79 -2.73
N ILE A 74 35.73 -0.47 -2.31
CA ILE A 74 34.44 -1.15 -2.50
C ILE A 74 33.48 -0.78 -1.37
N ALA A 75 33.93 -0.97 -0.12
CA ALA A 75 33.17 -0.55 1.05
C ALA A 75 34.12 -0.08 2.15
N HIS A 76 33.94 1.15 2.58
CA HIS A 76 34.66 1.73 3.72
C HIS A 76 33.94 1.38 5.01
N VAL A 77 34.67 0.99 6.05
CA VAL A 77 34.12 0.79 7.40
C VAL A 77 34.95 1.56 8.43
N THR A 78 34.29 2.32 9.27
CA THR A 78 34.96 3.02 10.37
C THR A 78 35.38 2.05 11.48
N LYS A 79 36.32 2.43 12.33
CA LYS A 79 36.71 1.63 13.53
C LYS A 79 35.51 1.27 14.44
N LYS A 80 34.44 2.09 14.42
CA LYS A 80 33.18 1.88 15.18
C LYS A 80 32.16 0.98 14.47
N GLY A 81 32.45 0.48 13.25
CA GLY A 81 31.59 -0.43 12.49
C GLY A 81 30.61 0.25 11.53
N ASN A 82 30.66 1.56 11.33
CA ASN A 82 29.85 2.23 10.32
C ASN A 82 30.43 1.97 8.93
N LEU A 83 29.69 1.27 8.08
CA LEU A 83 30.05 0.90 6.72
C LEU A 83 29.37 1.81 5.72
N THR A 84 30.09 2.22 4.68
CA THR A 84 29.57 2.90 3.49
C THR A 84 29.97 2.08 2.26
N ALA A 85 28.98 1.66 1.47
CA ALA A 85 29.16 0.90 0.24
C ALA A 85 29.44 1.86 -0.94
N SER A 86 30.67 1.95 -1.41
CA SER A 86 31.10 2.97 -2.38
C SER A 86 31.09 2.47 -3.83
N ARG A 87 31.50 1.23 -4.09
CA ARG A 87 31.60 0.65 -5.45
C ARG A 87 31.08 -0.77 -5.48
N VAL A 88 30.56 -1.19 -6.62
CA VAL A 88 30.15 -2.59 -6.89
C VAL A 88 31.36 -3.51 -6.74
N GLY A 89 31.16 -4.63 -6.08
CA GLY A 89 32.22 -5.64 -5.88
C GLY A 89 32.02 -6.47 -4.62
N LYS A 90 32.94 -7.41 -4.40
CA LYS A 90 32.96 -8.27 -3.20
C LYS A 90 34.06 -7.79 -2.26
N VAL A 91 33.77 -7.72 -0.98
CA VAL A 91 34.70 -7.26 0.05
C VAL A 91 34.49 -8.04 1.35
N LYS A 92 35.55 -8.20 2.15
CA LYS A 92 35.48 -8.79 3.49
C LYS A 92 35.53 -7.68 4.53
N ILE A 93 34.56 -7.64 5.43
CA ILE A 93 34.56 -6.77 6.61
C ILE A 93 35.05 -7.58 7.79
N ILE A 94 36.05 -7.08 8.48
CA ILE A 94 36.79 -7.77 9.55
C ILE A 94 36.61 -7.00 10.84
N GLY A 95 35.97 -7.61 11.83
CA GLY A 95 35.96 -7.13 13.22
C GLY A 95 37.07 -7.81 14.01
N LYS A 96 37.97 -7.05 14.66
CA LYS A 96 39.08 -7.57 15.45
C LYS A 96 38.92 -7.21 16.94
N VAL A 97 39.05 -8.25 17.79
CA VAL A 97 39.04 -8.08 19.26
C VAL A 97 40.24 -8.84 19.82
N GLY A 98 41.32 -8.13 20.14
CA GLY A 98 42.59 -8.77 20.51
C GLY A 98 43.10 -9.69 19.37
N LYS A 99 43.38 -10.97 19.69
CA LYS A 99 43.83 -11.96 18.69
C LYS A 99 42.65 -12.58 17.87
N LYS A 100 41.37 -12.37 18.27
CA LYS A 100 40.20 -12.95 17.57
C LYS A 100 39.78 -12.08 16.38
N LYS A 101 39.48 -12.72 15.25
CA LYS A 101 38.96 -12.07 14.02
C LYS A 101 37.57 -12.63 13.67
N TYR A 102 36.65 -11.74 13.32
CA TYR A 102 35.30 -12.04 12.84
C TYR A 102 35.21 -11.52 11.41
N VAL A 103 34.92 -12.38 10.45
CA VAL A 103 34.93 -12.00 9.02
C VAL A 103 33.56 -12.20 8.42
N THR A 104 33.06 -11.18 7.72
CA THR A 104 31.82 -11.21 6.95
C THR A 104 32.13 -10.85 5.50
N SER A 105 31.68 -11.70 4.56
CA SER A 105 31.72 -11.34 3.14
C SER A 105 30.54 -10.43 2.79
N VAL A 106 30.84 -9.32 2.11
CA VAL A 106 29.86 -8.33 1.66
C VAL A 106 29.96 -8.21 0.14
N ALA A 107 28.85 -8.39 -0.56
CA ALA A 107 28.72 -8.09 -1.97
C ALA A 107 27.99 -6.76 -2.11
N VAL A 108 28.71 -5.71 -2.55
CA VAL A 108 28.10 -4.46 -2.97
C VAL A 108 27.60 -4.66 -4.40
N ILE A 109 26.30 -4.57 -4.59
CA ILE A 109 25.65 -4.63 -5.89
C ILE A 109 25.38 -3.20 -6.39
N ALA A 110 25.25 -3.03 -7.70
CA ALA A 110 24.83 -1.74 -8.25
C ALA A 110 23.54 -1.29 -7.55
N LYS A 111 23.48 0.00 -7.20
CA LYS A 111 22.20 0.60 -6.84
C LYS A 111 21.32 0.34 -8.06
N ALA A 112 20.20 -0.36 -7.88
CA ALA A 112 19.22 -0.43 -8.94
C ALA A 112 18.95 1.02 -9.33
N THR A 113 19.43 1.44 -10.47
CA THR A 113 18.91 2.60 -11.15
C THR A 113 17.50 2.14 -11.49
N THR A 114 16.56 2.47 -10.64
CA THR A 114 15.18 2.58 -11.07
C THR A 114 15.26 3.62 -12.18
N VAL A 115 15.37 3.17 -13.44
CA VAL A 115 14.86 3.94 -14.55
C VAL A 115 13.44 4.21 -14.07
N LYS A 116 13.14 5.46 -13.66
CA LYS A 116 11.78 5.85 -13.33
C LYS A 116 11.00 5.48 -14.58
N LYS A 117 10.29 4.35 -14.51
CA LYS A 117 9.38 3.94 -15.56
C LYS A 117 8.47 5.14 -15.72
N GLN A 118 8.53 5.79 -16.87
CA GLN A 118 7.64 6.91 -17.11
C GLN A 118 6.23 6.35 -17.01
N ILE A 119 5.56 6.65 -15.91
CA ILE A 119 4.21 6.16 -15.66
C ILE A 119 3.34 6.86 -16.69
N ARG A 120 2.80 6.07 -17.61
CA ARG A 120 1.81 6.51 -18.58
C ARG A 120 0.47 6.00 -18.11
N PHE A 121 -0.40 6.90 -17.76
CA PHE A 121 -1.75 6.53 -17.35
C PHE A 121 -2.58 6.09 -18.55
N THR A 122 -3.25 4.98 -18.38
CA THR A 122 -4.33 4.54 -19.27
C THR A 122 -5.60 5.32 -18.90
N ASN A 123 -5.53 6.65 -19.01
CA ASN A 123 -6.66 7.54 -18.69
C ASN A 123 -7.64 7.52 -19.86
N GLN A 124 -8.46 6.50 -19.95
CA GLN A 124 -9.60 6.49 -20.81
C GLN A 124 -10.84 6.86 -20.00
N VAL A 125 -11.30 8.11 -20.18
CA VAL A 125 -12.67 8.44 -19.79
C VAL A 125 -13.60 7.63 -20.69
N VAL A 126 -14.27 6.64 -20.12
CA VAL A 126 -15.18 5.76 -20.84
C VAL A 126 -16.57 6.39 -20.80
N SER A 127 -17.05 6.86 -21.94
CA SER A 127 -18.32 7.58 -22.08
C SER A 127 -19.41 6.80 -22.84
N SER A 128 -19.08 5.63 -23.36
CA SER A 128 -20.03 4.83 -24.14
C SER A 128 -19.68 3.34 -24.12
N GLY A 129 -20.57 2.49 -24.59
CA GLY A 129 -20.31 1.08 -24.90
C GLY A 129 -20.99 0.06 -23.99
N ARG A 130 -21.70 0.45 -22.93
CA ARG A 130 -22.47 -0.49 -22.11
C ARG A 130 -23.79 0.15 -21.67
N ASP A 131 -24.89 -0.41 -22.16
CA ASP A 131 -26.24 0.03 -21.83
C ASP A 131 -27.00 -1.09 -21.14
N ILE A 132 -27.87 -0.73 -20.17
CA ILE A 132 -28.75 -1.66 -19.47
C ILE A 132 -30.12 -1.02 -19.26
N LYS A 133 -31.19 -1.85 -19.38
CA LYS A 133 -32.53 -1.53 -18.94
C LYS A 133 -32.84 -2.29 -17.67
N ILE A 134 -33.41 -1.60 -16.70
CA ILE A 134 -33.79 -2.11 -15.39
C ILE A 134 -35.29 -1.87 -15.20
N ASN A 135 -36.01 -2.91 -14.85
CA ASN A 135 -37.37 -2.83 -14.35
C ASN A 135 -37.32 -3.13 -12.86
N ALA A 136 -37.77 -2.19 -12.03
CA ALA A 136 -37.74 -2.31 -10.59
C ALA A 136 -39.12 -2.06 -9.98
N ASN A 137 -39.42 -2.77 -8.89
CA ASN A 137 -40.71 -2.70 -8.23
C ASN A 137 -40.85 -1.53 -7.24
N SER A 138 -39.73 -0.90 -6.93
CA SER A 138 -39.66 0.28 -6.05
C SER A 138 -38.41 1.11 -6.34
N ALA A 139 -38.35 2.33 -5.83
CA ALA A 139 -37.16 3.18 -5.91
C ALA A 139 -35.94 2.54 -5.19
N VAL A 140 -36.16 1.88 -4.05
CA VAL A 140 -35.10 1.19 -3.31
C VAL A 140 -34.50 0.04 -4.12
N ASP A 141 -35.35 -0.76 -4.76
CA ASP A 141 -34.91 -1.82 -5.66
C ASP A 141 -34.16 -1.25 -6.86
N ALA A 142 -34.68 -0.16 -7.45
CA ALA A 142 -33.99 0.57 -8.52
C ALA A 142 -32.59 1.03 -8.10
N TYR A 143 -32.43 1.64 -6.92
CA TYR A 143 -31.11 2.10 -6.45
C TYR A 143 -30.13 0.97 -6.25
N LYS A 144 -30.57 -0.18 -5.71
CA LYS A 144 -29.72 -1.39 -5.58
C LYS A 144 -29.25 -1.91 -6.94
N GLN A 145 -30.15 -1.93 -7.93
CA GLN A 145 -29.81 -2.38 -9.28
C GLN A 145 -28.92 -1.38 -10.03
N ILE A 146 -29.12 -0.06 -9.83
CA ILE A 146 -28.24 0.98 -10.34
C ILE A 146 -26.83 0.81 -9.79
N GLY A 147 -26.67 0.58 -8.46
CA GLY A 147 -25.37 0.34 -7.86
C GLY A 147 -24.64 -0.85 -8.48
N LYS A 148 -25.34 -1.97 -8.72
CA LYS A 148 -24.78 -3.14 -9.44
C LYS A 148 -24.39 -2.79 -10.88
N ALA A 149 -25.17 -1.99 -11.57
CA ALA A 149 -24.88 -1.54 -12.93
C ALA A 149 -23.63 -0.63 -12.97
N MET A 150 -23.49 0.28 -11.98
CA MET A 150 -22.30 1.12 -11.84
C MET A 150 -21.04 0.29 -11.56
N ALA A 151 -21.11 -0.71 -10.67
CA ALA A 151 -20.00 -1.64 -10.42
C ALA A 151 -19.54 -2.37 -11.69
N ASN A 152 -20.45 -2.62 -12.62
CA ASN A 152 -20.18 -3.21 -13.92
C ASN A 152 -19.91 -2.19 -15.03
N ARG A 153 -19.71 -0.91 -14.69
CA ARG A 153 -19.36 0.16 -15.64
C ARG A 153 -20.35 0.32 -16.80
N TYR A 154 -21.66 0.16 -16.51
CA TYR A 154 -22.69 0.51 -17.50
C TYR A 154 -22.73 2.03 -17.65
N THR A 155 -22.54 2.50 -18.87
CA THR A 155 -22.45 3.94 -19.18
C THR A 155 -23.84 4.58 -19.36
N ARG A 156 -24.84 3.81 -19.79
CA ARG A 156 -26.23 4.23 -19.84
C ARG A 156 -27.12 3.24 -19.12
N ILE A 157 -27.84 3.72 -18.11
CA ILE A 157 -28.73 2.91 -17.27
C ILE A 157 -30.13 3.52 -17.40
N GLU A 158 -31.02 2.79 -18.07
CA GLU A 158 -32.44 3.14 -18.17
C GLU A 158 -33.23 2.35 -17.13
N VAL A 159 -33.95 3.03 -16.25
CA VAL A 159 -34.67 2.45 -15.13
C VAL A 159 -36.16 2.77 -15.26
N HIS A 160 -36.99 1.75 -15.17
CA HIS A 160 -38.43 1.89 -15.03
C HIS A 160 -38.83 1.45 -13.61
N ALA A 161 -39.31 2.40 -12.80
CA ALA A 161 -39.76 2.11 -11.44
C ALA A 161 -40.80 3.16 -10.99
N PRO A 162 -41.73 2.79 -10.11
CA PRO A 162 -42.71 3.71 -9.55
C PRO A 162 -42.04 4.88 -8.80
N GLY A 163 -42.62 6.07 -8.92
CA GLY A 163 -42.25 7.25 -8.15
C GLY A 163 -41.25 8.18 -8.82
N PHE A 164 -40.48 7.75 -9.81
CA PHE A 164 -39.61 8.65 -10.55
C PHE A 164 -40.43 9.67 -11.36
N GLY A 165 -40.03 10.95 -11.31
CA GLY A 165 -40.70 12.04 -11.99
C GLY A 165 -42.05 12.44 -11.38
N THR A 166 -42.51 11.74 -10.35
CA THR A 166 -43.73 12.09 -9.59
C THR A 166 -43.39 12.49 -8.17
N SER A 167 -43.14 11.54 -7.27
CA SER A 167 -42.72 11.77 -5.88
C SER A 167 -41.20 11.88 -5.69
N ILE A 168 -40.41 11.44 -6.67
CA ILE A 168 -38.94 11.42 -6.65
C ILE A 168 -38.43 12.29 -7.81
N ASN A 169 -38.02 13.52 -7.49
CA ASN A 169 -37.31 14.40 -8.41
C ASN A 169 -35.81 14.08 -8.45
N GLY A 170 -35.07 14.75 -9.34
CA GLY A 170 -33.63 14.48 -9.53
C GLY A 170 -32.77 14.74 -8.30
N ALA A 171 -33.11 15.75 -7.47
CA ALA A 171 -32.38 16.05 -6.23
C ALA A 171 -32.53 14.91 -5.21
N LYS A 172 -33.78 14.52 -4.94
CA LYS A 172 -34.11 13.42 -4.03
C LYS A 172 -33.54 12.06 -4.52
N MET A 173 -33.57 11.83 -5.83
CA MET A 173 -32.93 10.66 -6.44
C MET A 173 -31.42 10.63 -6.16
N ARG A 174 -30.70 11.72 -6.39
CA ARG A 174 -29.27 11.80 -6.15
C ARG A 174 -28.91 11.62 -4.69
N GLU A 175 -29.63 12.30 -3.79
CA GLU A 175 -29.45 12.17 -2.34
C GLU A 175 -29.62 10.71 -1.90
N SER A 176 -30.70 10.06 -2.30
CA SER A 176 -30.99 8.67 -1.92
C SER A 176 -30.03 7.66 -2.56
N LEU A 177 -29.73 7.79 -3.87
CA LEU A 177 -28.86 6.85 -4.60
C LEU A 177 -27.43 6.87 -4.04
N PHE A 178 -26.92 8.06 -3.72
CA PHE A 178 -25.56 8.24 -3.25
C PHE A 178 -25.43 8.42 -1.73
N ASP A 179 -26.48 8.09 -0.98
CA ASP A 179 -26.41 8.09 0.48
C ASP A 179 -25.38 7.05 0.96
N PRO A 180 -24.32 7.50 1.65
CA PRO A 180 -23.25 6.59 2.10
C PRO A 180 -23.72 5.62 3.20
N LYS A 181 -24.82 5.92 3.92
CA LYS A 181 -25.43 5.01 4.91
C LYS A 181 -26.22 3.90 4.24
N ALA A 182 -26.99 4.23 3.21
CA ALA A 182 -27.74 3.24 2.44
C ALA A 182 -26.83 2.32 1.61
N ASN A 183 -25.68 2.85 1.19
CA ASN A 183 -24.61 2.14 0.48
C ASN A 183 -25.11 1.38 -0.77
N TYR A 184 -26.07 1.93 -1.50
CA TYR A 184 -26.54 1.37 -2.77
C TYR A 184 -25.42 1.43 -3.81
N VAL A 185 -24.61 2.48 -3.78
CA VAL A 185 -23.40 2.66 -4.55
C VAL A 185 -22.21 2.65 -3.59
N SER A 186 -21.28 1.74 -3.76
CA SER A 186 -20.08 1.66 -2.92
C SER A 186 -19.23 2.92 -3.01
N ASP A 187 -18.40 3.19 -1.99
CA ASP A 187 -17.46 4.32 -2.07
C ASP A 187 -16.53 4.20 -3.28
N TYR A 188 -16.13 2.97 -3.61
CA TYR A 188 -15.32 2.68 -4.79
C TYR A 188 -16.01 3.08 -6.09
N ASP A 189 -17.27 2.69 -6.27
CA ASP A 189 -18.01 2.99 -7.48
C ASP A 189 -18.41 4.47 -7.56
N TYR A 190 -18.71 5.09 -6.39
CA TYR A 190 -18.93 6.53 -6.29
C TYR A 190 -17.70 7.34 -6.75
N LEU A 191 -16.49 6.94 -6.41
CA LEU A 191 -15.26 7.61 -6.84
C LEU A 191 -14.77 7.19 -8.24
N SER A 192 -15.34 6.12 -8.80
CA SER A 192 -14.96 5.61 -10.12
C SER A 192 -15.57 6.39 -11.28
N TYR A 193 -16.73 7.03 -11.10
CA TYR A 193 -17.27 7.85 -12.19
C TYR A 193 -16.62 9.24 -12.23
N ASN A 194 -16.51 9.79 -13.43
CA ASN A 194 -15.96 11.11 -13.69
C ASN A 194 -17.07 12.15 -13.81
N ALA A 195 -18.17 11.80 -14.47
CA ALA A 195 -19.35 12.65 -14.60
C ALA A 195 -20.62 11.79 -14.68
N CYS A 196 -21.73 12.36 -14.24
CA CYS A 196 -23.04 11.75 -14.35
C CYS A 196 -24.07 12.83 -14.77
N SER A 197 -24.88 12.50 -15.77
CA SER A 197 -26.09 13.24 -16.12
C SER A 197 -27.32 12.36 -15.95
N TYR A 198 -28.49 12.96 -15.83
CA TYR A 198 -29.74 12.22 -15.73
C TYR A 198 -30.88 12.92 -16.48
N ALA A 199 -31.84 12.10 -16.94
CA ALA A 199 -33.15 12.54 -17.36
C ALA A 199 -34.21 11.75 -16.60
N ILE A 200 -35.23 12.44 -16.09
CA ILE A 200 -36.26 11.83 -15.26
C ILE A 200 -37.64 12.23 -15.84
N SER A 201 -38.53 11.26 -15.94
CA SER A 201 -39.92 11.43 -16.36
C SER A 201 -40.81 10.45 -15.57
N THR A 202 -42.12 10.44 -15.82
CA THR A 202 -43.05 9.55 -15.08
C THR A 202 -42.59 8.10 -15.13
N ASN A 203 -42.30 7.56 -13.95
CA ASN A 203 -41.82 6.19 -13.72
C ASN A 203 -40.57 5.77 -14.51
N LYS A 204 -39.80 6.74 -15.00
CA LYS A 204 -38.61 6.51 -15.81
C LYS A 204 -37.45 7.40 -15.39
N LEU A 205 -36.26 6.80 -15.24
CA LEU A 205 -35.00 7.46 -14.99
C LEU A 205 -33.97 6.98 -16.00
N ILE A 206 -33.26 7.88 -16.65
CA ILE A 206 -32.09 7.56 -17.45
C ILE A 206 -30.88 8.21 -16.79
N LEU A 207 -29.87 7.40 -16.49
CA LEU A 207 -28.56 7.84 -16.00
C LEU A 207 -27.52 7.63 -17.08
N THR A 208 -26.66 8.63 -17.30
CA THR A 208 -25.51 8.51 -18.21
C THR A 208 -24.26 8.85 -17.43
N PHE A 209 -23.34 7.88 -17.36
CA PHE A 209 -22.08 7.96 -16.64
C PHE A 209 -20.90 8.00 -17.60
N THR A 210 -19.89 8.76 -17.22
CA THR A 210 -18.53 8.56 -17.71
C THR A 210 -17.66 8.02 -16.57
N TYR A 211 -16.82 7.03 -16.86
CA TYR A 211 -15.96 6.39 -15.86
C TYR A 211 -14.49 6.67 -16.10
N ARG A 212 -13.70 6.61 -15.03
CA ARG A 212 -12.23 6.71 -15.05
C ARG A 212 -11.55 5.45 -15.57
N THR A 213 -12.27 4.32 -15.57
CA THR A 213 -11.77 3.02 -16.01
C THR A 213 -12.88 2.25 -16.76
N SER A 214 -12.49 1.45 -17.76
CA SER A 214 -13.40 0.55 -18.46
C SER A 214 -13.72 -0.69 -17.62
N TYR A 215 -14.77 -1.41 -18.00
CA TYR A 215 -15.08 -2.73 -17.44
C TYR A 215 -13.90 -3.70 -17.56
N ASN A 216 -13.25 -3.75 -18.73
CA ASN A 216 -12.09 -4.63 -18.94
C ASN A 216 -10.90 -4.27 -18.02
N ASN A 217 -10.68 -2.98 -17.75
CA ASN A 217 -9.66 -2.53 -16.80
C ASN A 217 -10.02 -2.96 -15.38
N GLU A 218 -11.29 -2.92 -14.98
CA GLU A 218 -11.74 -3.42 -13.67
C GLU A 218 -11.55 -4.94 -13.54
N VAL A 219 -11.80 -5.70 -14.61
CA VAL A 219 -11.53 -7.15 -14.65
C VAL A 219 -10.04 -7.42 -14.51
N ALA A 220 -9.19 -6.72 -15.24
CA ALA A 220 -7.74 -6.86 -15.16
C ALA A 220 -7.21 -6.52 -13.75
N LEU A 221 -7.68 -5.41 -13.18
CA LEU A 221 -7.38 -5.01 -11.81
C LEU A 221 -7.79 -6.08 -10.79
N THR A 222 -9.03 -6.58 -10.89
CA THR A 222 -9.56 -7.62 -9.99
C THR A 222 -8.71 -8.89 -10.05
N ASN A 223 -8.30 -9.33 -11.23
CA ASN A 223 -7.44 -10.50 -11.40
C ASN A 223 -6.05 -10.28 -10.79
N LYS A 224 -5.47 -9.09 -10.96
CA LYS A 224 -4.18 -8.73 -10.35
C LYS A 224 -4.26 -8.70 -8.83
N ILE A 225 -5.32 -8.12 -8.26
CA ILE A 225 -5.57 -8.09 -6.81
C ILE A 225 -5.75 -9.53 -6.28
N ARG A 226 -6.54 -10.37 -6.94
CA ARG A 226 -6.75 -11.77 -6.54
C ARG A 226 -5.42 -12.52 -6.47
N SER A 227 -4.57 -12.37 -7.48
CA SER A 227 -3.22 -12.96 -7.50
C SER A 227 -2.34 -12.43 -6.36
N ALA A 228 -2.40 -11.14 -6.03
CA ALA A 228 -1.66 -10.58 -4.92
C ALA A 228 -2.15 -11.12 -3.56
N LEU A 229 -3.47 -11.14 -3.35
CA LEU A 229 -4.09 -11.59 -2.11
C LEU A 229 -3.87 -13.09 -1.83
N SER A 230 -3.77 -13.94 -2.87
CA SER A 230 -3.50 -15.38 -2.71
C SER A 230 -2.15 -15.67 -2.07
N SER A 231 -1.17 -14.78 -2.20
CA SER A 231 0.14 -14.88 -1.57
C SER A 231 0.19 -14.30 -0.14
N MET A 232 -0.88 -13.62 0.31
CA MET A 232 -0.94 -12.95 1.60
C MET A 232 -1.64 -13.83 2.63
N SER A 233 -0.90 -14.48 3.51
CA SER A 233 -1.43 -15.24 4.67
C SER A 233 -1.86 -14.31 5.81
N GLY A 234 -2.65 -14.84 6.76
CA GLY A 234 -3.13 -14.12 7.95
C GLY A 234 -4.50 -13.46 7.74
N SER A 235 -5.07 -12.95 8.83
CA SER A 235 -6.39 -12.31 8.90
C SER A 235 -6.30 -10.99 9.68
N GLY A 236 -7.39 -10.24 9.72
CA GLY A 236 -7.49 -9.01 10.52
C GLY A 236 -6.37 -8.02 10.22
N GLU A 237 -5.77 -7.45 11.27
CA GLU A 237 -4.70 -6.45 11.14
C GLU A 237 -3.45 -6.97 10.41
N THR A 238 -3.15 -8.26 10.52
CA THR A 238 -2.03 -8.86 9.78
C THR A 238 -2.26 -8.79 8.27
N LYS A 239 -3.49 -9.06 7.81
CA LYS A 239 -3.86 -8.95 6.40
C LYS A 239 -3.86 -7.49 5.95
N ILE A 240 -4.43 -6.59 6.77
CA ILE A 240 -4.43 -5.13 6.51
C ILE A 240 -3.00 -4.62 6.31
N LYS A 241 -2.07 -5.02 7.21
CA LYS A 241 -0.67 -4.61 7.06
C LYS A 241 -0.03 -5.10 5.76
N LYS A 242 -0.32 -6.32 5.35
CA LYS A 242 0.22 -6.85 4.09
C LYS A 242 -0.34 -6.13 2.86
N ILE A 243 -1.63 -5.76 2.90
CA ILE A 243 -2.26 -4.94 1.86
C ILE A 243 -1.60 -3.56 1.82
N HIS A 244 -1.46 -2.89 2.97
CA HIS A 244 -0.78 -1.61 3.08
C HIS A 244 0.64 -1.67 2.49
N ASP A 245 1.47 -2.60 2.98
CA ASP A 245 2.86 -2.74 2.55
C ASP A 245 2.95 -3.08 1.05
N TYR A 246 2.00 -3.86 0.53
CA TYR A 246 1.94 -4.18 -0.89
C TYR A 246 1.69 -2.93 -1.74
N ILE A 247 0.76 -2.06 -1.34
CA ILE A 247 0.45 -0.82 -2.06
C ILE A 247 1.65 0.13 -2.02
N VAL A 248 2.22 0.38 -0.84
CA VAL A 248 3.43 1.22 -0.66
C VAL A 248 4.60 0.72 -1.52
N ASN A 249 4.73 -0.59 -1.73
CA ASN A 249 5.82 -1.16 -2.53
C ASN A 249 5.55 -1.22 -4.04
N ASN A 250 4.32 -1.03 -4.49
CA ASN A 250 3.93 -1.22 -5.90
C ASN A 250 3.31 0.02 -6.56
N THR A 251 3.09 1.10 -5.80
CA THR A 251 2.50 2.35 -6.30
C THR A 251 3.46 3.51 -6.02
N GLU A 252 3.63 4.41 -6.97
CA GLU A 252 4.37 5.67 -6.80
C GLU A 252 3.39 6.84 -6.74
N TYR A 253 3.59 7.80 -5.81
CA TYR A 253 2.75 9.00 -5.76
C TYR A 253 3.11 9.93 -6.92
N VAL A 254 2.19 10.10 -7.85
CA VAL A 254 2.36 10.93 -9.05
C VAL A 254 1.03 11.57 -9.45
N SER A 255 1.07 12.76 -10.04
CA SER A 255 -0.14 13.43 -10.53
C SER A 255 -0.78 12.66 -11.70
N GLY A 256 -2.12 12.65 -11.77
CA GLY A 256 -2.91 12.16 -12.91
C GLY A 256 -3.55 10.78 -12.74
N GLY A 257 -3.11 9.94 -11.83
CA GLY A 257 -3.70 8.62 -11.56
C GLY A 257 -4.79 8.66 -10.50
N TYR A 258 -6.08 8.65 -10.89
CA TYR A 258 -7.22 8.81 -9.99
C TYR A 258 -7.97 7.50 -9.69
N SER A 259 -7.51 6.37 -10.20
CA SER A 259 -8.18 5.08 -10.05
C SER A 259 -7.28 4.03 -9.40
N ALA A 260 -7.88 2.98 -8.83
CA ALA A 260 -7.15 1.82 -8.35
C ALA A 260 -6.38 1.09 -9.47
N TYR A 261 -6.88 1.17 -10.72
CA TYR A 261 -6.19 0.63 -11.88
C TYR A 261 -4.86 1.36 -12.12
N ASN A 262 -4.88 2.71 -12.11
CA ASN A 262 -3.65 3.49 -12.24
C ASN A 262 -2.66 3.14 -11.12
N ALA A 263 -3.14 3.04 -9.87
CA ALA A 263 -2.30 2.72 -8.73
C ALA A 263 -1.58 1.36 -8.90
N LEU A 264 -2.29 0.30 -9.31
CA LEU A 264 -1.73 -1.06 -9.31
C LEU A 264 -1.19 -1.51 -10.68
N ILE A 265 -1.85 -1.15 -11.77
CA ILE A 265 -1.48 -1.63 -13.12
C ILE A 265 -0.51 -0.66 -13.79
N ASP A 266 -0.80 0.64 -13.75
CA ASP A 266 0.12 1.65 -14.28
C ASP A 266 1.29 1.91 -13.32
N GLY A 267 1.10 1.64 -12.02
CA GLY A 267 2.13 1.72 -10.97
C GLY A 267 2.24 3.09 -10.31
N GLY A 268 1.25 3.97 -10.47
CA GLY A 268 1.25 5.28 -9.81
C GLY A 268 -0.13 5.91 -9.71
N ALA A 269 -0.33 6.75 -8.69
CA ALA A 269 -1.58 7.45 -8.48
C ALA A 269 -1.43 8.65 -7.55
N VAL A 270 -2.50 9.46 -7.46
CA VAL A 270 -2.73 10.40 -6.36
C VAL A 270 -3.44 9.69 -5.20
N CYS A 271 -3.70 10.39 -4.11
CA CYS A 271 -4.36 9.86 -2.90
C CYS A 271 -5.64 9.07 -3.18
N GLN A 272 -6.49 9.55 -4.09
CA GLN A 272 -7.72 8.84 -4.47
C GLN A 272 -7.43 7.42 -5.01
N GLY A 273 -6.43 7.27 -5.88
CA GLY A 273 -6.07 5.95 -6.44
C GLY A 273 -5.51 5.00 -5.38
N TYR A 274 -4.70 5.51 -4.44
CA TYR A 274 -4.22 4.74 -3.27
C TYR A 274 -5.39 4.26 -2.40
N ALA A 275 -6.28 5.17 -2.01
CA ALA A 275 -7.40 4.87 -1.14
C ALA A 275 -8.39 3.90 -1.81
N MET A 276 -8.65 4.05 -3.10
CA MET A 276 -9.49 3.13 -3.87
C MET A 276 -8.85 1.74 -4.01
N LEU A 277 -7.55 1.66 -4.23
CA LEU A 277 -6.85 0.37 -4.29
C LEU A 277 -6.87 -0.34 -2.94
N PHE A 278 -6.61 0.39 -1.85
CA PHE A 278 -6.68 -0.17 -0.51
C PHE A 278 -8.09 -0.69 -0.19
N TYR A 279 -9.12 0.10 -0.50
CA TYR A 279 -10.52 -0.31 -0.36
C TYR A 279 -10.82 -1.61 -1.11
N LYS A 280 -10.47 -1.67 -2.41
CA LYS A 280 -10.76 -2.83 -3.26
C LYS A 280 -10.04 -4.09 -2.79
N MET A 281 -8.80 -3.96 -2.35
CA MET A 281 -8.06 -5.09 -1.78
C MET A 281 -8.64 -5.57 -0.45
N CYS A 282 -9.09 -4.66 0.42
CA CYS A 282 -9.77 -4.99 1.67
C CYS A 282 -11.12 -5.69 1.40
N GLU A 283 -11.95 -5.11 0.51
CA GLU A 283 -13.23 -5.69 0.10
C GLU A 283 -13.05 -7.14 -0.39
N MET A 284 -12.11 -7.37 -1.31
CA MET A 284 -11.81 -8.70 -1.84
C MET A 284 -11.20 -9.67 -0.81
N ALA A 285 -10.65 -9.15 0.28
CA ALA A 285 -10.17 -9.94 1.42
C ALA A 285 -11.23 -10.14 2.52
N GLY A 286 -12.48 -9.68 2.32
CA GLY A 286 -13.56 -9.77 3.32
C GLY A 286 -13.37 -8.84 4.51
N ILE A 287 -12.64 -7.73 4.35
CA ILE A 287 -12.33 -6.74 5.39
C ILE A 287 -13.21 -5.51 5.17
N ASN A 288 -13.96 -5.11 6.22
CA ASN A 288 -14.80 -3.91 6.17
C ASN A 288 -13.93 -2.66 6.03
N CYS A 289 -14.14 -1.93 4.96
CA CYS A 289 -13.37 -0.73 4.61
C CYS A 289 -14.27 0.32 3.97
N ARG A 290 -13.99 1.59 4.26
CA ARG A 290 -14.60 2.76 3.62
C ARG A 290 -13.51 3.62 3.00
N VAL A 291 -13.86 4.38 1.96
CA VAL A 291 -13.01 5.47 1.48
C VAL A 291 -13.51 6.77 2.10
N MET A 292 -12.62 7.44 2.82
CA MET A 292 -12.87 8.76 3.40
C MET A 292 -12.35 9.83 2.45
N THR A 293 -13.09 10.91 2.33
CA THR A 293 -12.72 12.11 1.59
C THR A 293 -12.82 13.34 2.47
N GLY A 294 -12.08 14.38 2.11
CA GLY A 294 -12.08 15.63 2.87
C GLY A 294 -10.89 16.51 2.58
N THR A 295 -10.45 17.29 3.55
CA THR A 295 -9.29 18.17 3.45
C THR A 295 -8.17 17.67 4.34
N ALA A 296 -6.94 17.60 3.81
CA ALA A 296 -5.76 17.36 4.62
C ALA A 296 -4.74 18.51 4.49
N TYR A 297 -4.00 18.76 5.58
CA TYR A 297 -3.02 19.85 5.68
C TYR A 297 -1.61 19.26 5.73
N GLY A 298 -0.97 19.22 4.58
CA GLY A 298 0.43 18.80 4.43
C GLY A 298 1.42 19.96 4.46
N SER A 299 2.69 19.68 4.20
CA SER A 299 3.75 20.70 4.12
C SER A 299 3.53 21.75 3.02
N SER A 300 2.79 21.40 1.97
CA SER A 300 2.43 22.29 0.86
C SER A 300 1.12 23.03 1.06
N GLY A 301 0.48 22.93 2.22
CA GLY A 301 -0.79 23.57 2.54
C GLY A 301 -1.97 22.59 2.56
N ALA A 302 -3.20 23.16 2.53
CA ALA A 302 -4.44 22.42 2.51
C ALA A 302 -4.77 21.90 1.10
N GLY A 303 -5.32 20.69 1.01
CA GLY A 303 -5.77 20.13 -0.26
C GLY A 303 -6.84 19.06 -0.07
N ASN A 304 -7.62 18.82 -1.13
CA ASN A 304 -8.54 17.69 -1.15
C ASN A 304 -7.75 16.38 -1.03
N HIS A 305 -8.21 15.50 -0.17
CA HIS A 305 -7.51 14.26 0.14
C HIS A 305 -8.45 13.08 0.29
N ALA A 306 -7.93 11.87 0.07
CA ALA A 306 -8.65 10.62 0.25
C ALA A 306 -7.79 9.64 1.04
N TRP A 307 -8.40 8.97 2.01
CA TRP A 307 -7.79 7.95 2.87
C TRP A 307 -8.81 6.85 3.21
N ASN A 308 -8.57 6.00 4.18
CA ASN A 308 -9.48 4.91 4.48
C ASN A 308 -9.86 4.84 5.96
N TYR A 309 -11.04 4.24 6.20
CA TYR A 309 -11.50 3.79 7.50
C TYR A 309 -11.76 2.28 7.42
N VAL A 310 -11.01 1.49 8.18
CA VAL A 310 -10.98 0.03 8.09
C VAL A 310 -11.13 -0.59 9.47
N ASN A 311 -12.14 -1.45 9.66
CA ASN A 311 -12.43 -2.10 10.94
C ASN A 311 -12.40 -1.14 12.14
N GLY A 312 -13.01 0.05 12.01
CA GLY A 312 -13.08 1.03 13.10
C GLY A 312 -11.81 1.86 13.31
N LYS A 313 -10.87 1.88 12.35
CA LYS A 313 -9.61 2.62 12.44
C LYS A 313 -9.31 3.38 11.16
N TYR A 314 -8.70 4.55 11.30
CA TYR A 314 -8.25 5.37 10.18
C TYR A 314 -6.87 4.91 9.70
N ILE A 315 -6.64 4.98 8.39
CA ILE A 315 -5.36 4.69 7.75
C ILE A 315 -5.19 5.57 6.51
N ASP A 316 -3.99 6.12 6.34
CA ASP A 316 -3.62 6.84 5.12
C ASP A 316 -2.35 6.23 4.50
N VAL A 317 -2.56 5.33 3.55
CA VAL A 317 -1.49 4.64 2.83
C VAL A 317 -0.66 5.63 1.99
N THR A 318 -1.29 6.71 1.50
CA THR A 318 -0.60 7.75 0.72
C THR A 318 0.43 8.48 1.55
N TRP A 319 0.05 8.92 2.75
CA TRP A 319 0.96 9.67 3.61
C TRP A 319 2.02 8.76 4.24
N ASP A 320 1.70 7.52 4.55
CA ASP A 320 2.71 6.56 5.00
C ASP A 320 3.76 6.30 3.92
N ASP A 321 3.37 6.19 2.64
CA ASP A 321 4.29 6.04 1.52
C ASP A 321 5.12 7.32 1.28
N THR A 322 4.47 8.47 1.12
CA THR A 322 5.13 9.74 0.76
C THR A 322 6.02 10.28 1.85
N THR A 323 5.67 10.08 3.13
CA THR A 323 6.49 10.46 4.28
C THR A 323 7.46 9.36 4.72
N ARG A 324 7.36 8.17 4.13
CA ARG A 324 8.15 6.97 4.48
C ARG A 324 8.06 6.65 5.97
N SER A 325 6.86 6.69 6.50
CA SER A 325 6.54 6.46 7.90
C SER A 325 5.41 5.43 8.05
N THR A 326 5.01 5.18 9.28
CA THR A 326 3.79 4.44 9.66
C THR A 326 2.96 5.26 10.64
N ASN A 327 3.10 6.58 10.60
CA ASN A 327 2.43 7.49 11.52
C ASN A 327 0.93 7.60 11.24
N TYR A 328 0.50 7.19 10.04
CA TYR A 328 -0.89 7.22 9.59
C TYR A 328 -1.50 5.82 9.47
N TYR A 329 -0.82 4.81 10.08
CA TYR A 329 -1.25 3.42 10.06
C TYR A 329 -2.15 3.08 11.25
N LEU A 330 -3.40 2.67 10.99
CA LEU A 330 -4.38 2.12 11.93
C LEU A 330 -4.59 2.94 13.23
N SER A 331 -4.92 4.22 13.10
CA SER A 331 -5.30 5.08 14.22
C SER A 331 -6.75 4.86 14.65
N ARG A 332 -7.01 4.71 15.95
CA ARG A 332 -8.37 4.70 16.52
C ARG A 332 -9.01 6.09 16.57
N SER A 333 -8.20 7.13 16.61
CA SER A 333 -8.64 8.52 16.54
C SER A 333 -8.50 9.07 15.12
N PRO A 334 -9.26 10.11 14.73
CA PRO A 334 -9.06 10.79 13.46
C PRO A 334 -7.59 11.14 13.25
N LEU A 335 -7.12 10.99 12.01
CA LEU A 335 -5.73 11.29 11.67
C LEU A 335 -5.44 12.78 11.85
N LYS A 336 -4.27 13.09 12.40
CA LYS A 336 -3.83 14.48 12.55
C LYS A 336 -3.84 15.18 11.20
N ASN A 337 -4.35 16.42 11.17
CA ASN A 337 -4.46 17.27 9.97
C ASN A 337 -5.39 16.72 8.87
N HIS A 338 -6.30 15.78 9.19
CA HIS A 338 -7.31 15.26 8.28
C HIS A 338 -8.70 15.67 8.77
N TYR A 339 -9.49 16.26 7.90
CA TYR A 339 -10.84 16.76 8.20
C TYR A 339 -11.81 16.16 7.19
N LEU A 340 -12.77 15.38 7.69
CA LEU A 340 -13.77 14.70 6.88
C LEU A 340 -14.70 15.71 6.18
N ASP A 341 -15.06 15.42 4.94
CA ASP A 341 -16.20 16.07 4.30
C ASP A 341 -17.53 15.56 4.88
N HIS A 342 -18.63 16.19 4.47
CA HIS A 342 -19.97 15.83 4.95
C HIS A 342 -20.32 14.37 4.67
N ARG A 343 -20.02 13.86 3.46
CA ARG A 343 -20.32 12.47 3.09
C ARG A 343 -19.59 11.48 4.01
N SER A 344 -18.31 11.68 4.22
CA SER A 344 -17.46 10.81 5.03
C SER A 344 -17.83 10.86 6.51
N SER A 345 -18.25 12.03 7.03
CA SER A 345 -18.69 12.17 8.42
C SER A 345 -19.97 11.42 8.77
N LEU A 346 -20.74 11.00 7.77
CA LEU A 346 -21.99 10.24 7.98
C LEU A 346 -21.77 8.76 8.31
N VAL A 347 -20.55 8.24 8.12
CA VAL A 347 -20.28 6.79 8.17
C VAL A 347 -19.17 6.37 9.15
N VAL A 348 -18.70 7.28 9.99
CA VAL A 348 -17.72 7.07 11.06
C VAL A 348 -18.30 7.31 12.44
#